data_d77be9a79a900a8e2379a42cd57dfbb2
#
_entry.id   d77be9a79a900a8e2379a42cd57dfbb2
#
_cell.length_a   1.000
_cell.length_b   1.000
_cell.length_c   1.000
_cell.angle_alpha   90.00
_cell.angle_beta   90.00
_cell.angle_gamma   90.00
#
_symmetry.space_group_name_H-M   'P 1'
#
loop_
_entity.id
_entity.type
_entity.pdbx_description
1 polymer ?
#
loop_
_entity_poly.entity_id
_entity_poly.type
_entity_poly.pdbx_seq_one_letter_code
_entity_poly.pdbx_strand_id
1 'polypeptide(L)'
;MKKVFVSGCYDMLHSGHVAFFEEAATYGDLYVGIGSDRTVNELKARKTINNEQERLYMVSALKSVKQAWINSGSGLIDFLDDIKALKPDIFFVNSDGHSALKEQLCKELGIEYVVSKRIPHENLPMRSTTALREECRIPYRIDLAGGWLDQPNVSGLHPGPVLTLSIEPDYEFNDRSGMSTSSRKKAIELWQVDIPAGNKEKLAKTLFCFENPPGTEYVSGSQDSLGIVLPGLNRLHYSGGYWPSEIESVHDDDILRWLEQHLWLVPLYPRHDGYNVLSDTNITADNSKKLSDAALDCWHAIKEQDIERLGRAVRNSFEAQIVMYPHMVNNDIFAVLDKYKEQALGWKLSGAGGGGYLIFVSQKPIENAIQIRIRRSGNN
;
A
#
# COMPACT_ATOMS: atom_id res chain seq x y z
N MET A 1 -8.52 -44.53 -3.36
CA MET A 1 -7.43 -43.69 -2.86
C MET A 1 -8.00 -42.74 -1.81
N LYS A 2 -7.25 -42.36 -0.75
CA LYS A 2 -7.71 -41.34 0.20
C LYS A 2 -8.00 -40.03 -0.52
N LYS A 3 -9.01 -39.29 -0.09
CA LYS A 3 -9.27 -37.92 -0.56
C LYS A 3 -8.53 -36.94 0.31
N VAL A 4 -7.69 -36.12 -0.28
CA VAL A 4 -6.94 -35.05 0.41
C VAL A 4 -7.53 -33.72 0.00
N PHE A 5 -7.90 -32.90 0.97
CA PHE A 5 -8.43 -31.56 0.74
C PHE A 5 -7.43 -30.50 1.19
N VAL A 6 -7.30 -29.44 0.41
CA VAL A 6 -6.57 -28.23 0.77
C VAL A 6 -7.43 -27.01 0.44
N SER A 7 -7.29 -25.94 1.21
CA SER A 7 -7.94 -24.67 0.92
C SER A 7 -6.98 -23.49 1.07
N GLY A 8 -7.05 -22.54 0.14
CA GLY A 8 -6.22 -21.35 0.17
C GLY A 8 -6.56 -20.34 -0.91
N CYS A 9 -5.89 -19.19 -0.87
CA CYS A 9 -6.08 -18.11 -1.85
C CYS A 9 -5.42 -18.43 -3.20
N TYR A 10 -4.17 -18.93 -3.19
CA TYR A 10 -3.35 -19.26 -4.37
C TYR A 10 -3.20 -18.12 -5.37
N ASP A 11 -3.26 -16.89 -4.89
CA ASP A 11 -2.98 -15.70 -5.68
C ASP A 11 -1.48 -15.64 -6.03
N MET A 12 -1.13 -15.28 -7.28
CA MET A 12 0.24 -15.38 -7.80
C MET A 12 0.81 -16.80 -7.61
N LEU A 13 0.27 -17.79 -8.33
CA LEU A 13 0.76 -19.18 -8.27
C LEU A 13 2.28 -19.24 -8.47
N HIS A 14 2.99 -19.89 -7.55
CA HIS A 14 4.45 -19.98 -7.55
C HIS A 14 4.93 -21.37 -7.14
N SER A 15 6.24 -21.64 -7.27
CA SER A 15 6.86 -22.95 -6.97
C SER A 15 6.52 -23.48 -5.59
N GLY A 16 6.38 -22.61 -4.57
CA GLY A 16 5.99 -23.02 -3.23
C GLY A 16 4.57 -23.58 -3.14
N HIS A 17 3.62 -23.06 -3.96
CA HIS A 17 2.28 -23.64 -4.06
C HIS A 17 2.32 -24.99 -4.78
N VAL A 18 3.11 -25.11 -5.85
CA VAL A 18 3.26 -26.38 -6.57
C VAL A 18 3.84 -27.45 -5.66
N ALA A 19 4.94 -27.18 -4.94
CA ALA A 19 5.55 -28.10 -3.99
C ALA A 19 4.55 -28.51 -2.86
N PHE A 20 3.75 -27.57 -2.36
CA PHE A 20 2.71 -27.85 -1.39
C PHE A 20 1.64 -28.81 -1.93
N PHE A 21 1.20 -28.63 -3.18
CA PHE A 21 0.25 -29.52 -3.82
C PHE A 21 0.85 -30.90 -4.12
N GLU A 22 2.12 -30.98 -4.52
CA GLU A 22 2.83 -32.23 -4.72
C GLU A 22 2.98 -32.99 -3.40
N GLU A 23 3.34 -32.31 -2.30
CA GLU A 23 3.40 -32.91 -0.95
C GLU A 23 2.01 -33.44 -0.55
N ALA A 24 0.95 -32.64 -0.70
CA ALA A 24 -0.42 -33.07 -0.37
C ALA A 24 -0.86 -34.29 -1.21
N ALA A 25 -0.53 -34.32 -2.48
CA ALA A 25 -0.87 -35.42 -3.41
C ALA A 25 -0.16 -36.75 -3.05
N THR A 26 0.92 -36.73 -2.26
CA THR A 26 1.54 -37.97 -1.78
C THR A 26 0.65 -38.74 -0.80
N TYR A 27 -0.34 -38.08 -0.19
CA TYR A 27 -1.28 -38.68 0.74
C TYR A 27 -2.53 -39.27 0.06
N GLY A 28 -2.82 -38.89 -1.19
CA GLY A 28 -3.97 -39.38 -1.94
C GLY A 28 -4.40 -38.48 -3.10
N ASP A 29 -5.64 -38.63 -3.55
CA ASP A 29 -6.25 -37.78 -4.59
C ASP A 29 -6.47 -36.36 -4.05
N LEU A 30 -5.82 -35.35 -4.65
CA LEU A 30 -5.85 -33.97 -4.18
C LEU A 30 -7.04 -33.18 -4.72
N TYR A 31 -7.81 -32.60 -3.81
CA TYR A 31 -8.93 -31.70 -4.08
C TYR A 31 -8.61 -30.31 -3.50
N VAL A 32 -8.82 -29.26 -4.31
CA VAL A 32 -8.39 -27.91 -3.94
C VAL A 32 -9.57 -26.93 -3.91
N GLY A 33 -9.86 -26.39 -2.74
CA GLY A 33 -10.77 -25.27 -2.57
C GLY A 33 -10.01 -23.93 -2.69
N ILE A 34 -10.54 -23.02 -3.52
CA ILE A 34 -9.94 -21.72 -3.77
C ILE A 34 -10.82 -20.64 -3.14
N GLY A 35 -10.25 -19.82 -2.25
CA GLY A 35 -10.98 -18.71 -1.65
C GLY A 35 -11.41 -17.70 -2.71
N SER A 36 -12.69 -17.29 -2.69
CA SER A 36 -13.23 -16.30 -3.63
C SER A 36 -12.52 -14.95 -3.49
N ASP A 37 -12.62 -14.10 -4.51
CA ASP A 37 -12.08 -12.72 -4.46
C ASP A 37 -12.69 -11.93 -3.30
N ARG A 38 -13.99 -12.18 -3.00
CA ARG A 38 -14.67 -11.61 -1.84
C ARG A 38 -14.03 -12.07 -0.53
N THR A 39 -13.82 -13.38 -0.34
CA THR A 39 -13.17 -13.93 0.86
C THR A 39 -11.77 -13.36 1.07
N VAL A 40 -10.97 -13.25 -0.01
CA VAL A 40 -9.63 -12.68 0.08
C VAL A 40 -9.66 -11.21 0.47
N ASN A 41 -10.60 -10.43 -0.08
CA ASN A 41 -10.76 -9.02 0.27
C ASN A 41 -11.20 -8.85 1.75
N GLU A 42 -12.13 -9.68 2.22
CA GLU A 42 -12.59 -9.67 3.61
C GLU A 42 -11.47 -10.01 4.60
N LEU A 43 -10.69 -11.07 4.32
CA LEU A 43 -9.66 -11.56 5.25
C LEU A 43 -8.34 -10.79 5.20
N LYS A 44 -7.96 -10.27 4.02
CA LYS A 44 -6.65 -9.66 3.80
C LYS A 44 -6.72 -8.18 3.46
N ALA A 45 -7.92 -7.58 3.44
CA ALA A 45 -8.17 -6.19 3.08
C ALA A 45 -7.48 -5.75 1.77
N ARG A 46 -7.41 -6.67 0.78
CA ARG A 46 -6.76 -6.43 -0.51
C ARG A 46 -7.43 -7.19 -1.65
N LYS A 47 -7.34 -6.65 -2.86
CA LYS A 47 -7.72 -7.36 -4.08
C LYS A 47 -6.67 -8.43 -4.43
N THR A 48 -7.13 -9.49 -5.07
CA THR A 48 -6.27 -10.49 -5.72
C THR A 48 -5.62 -9.87 -6.97
N ILE A 49 -4.44 -10.34 -7.35
CA ILE A 49 -3.80 -9.99 -8.63
C ILE A 49 -4.48 -10.77 -9.75
N ASN A 50 -4.62 -12.08 -9.56
CA ASN A 50 -5.39 -12.94 -10.46
C ASN A 50 -6.77 -13.12 -9.86
N ASN A 51 -7.83 -12.88 -10.65
CA ASN A 51 -9.19 -13.12 -10.20
C ASN A 51 -9.45 -14.61 -9.93
N GLU A 52 -10.53 -14.93 -9.23
CA GLU A 52 -10.82 -16.29 -8.79
C GLU A 52 -10.93 -17.29 -9.94
N GLN A 53 -11.37 -16.87 -11.15
CA GLN A 53 -11.45 -17.73 -12.33
C GLN A 53 -10.07 -18.03 -12.90
N GLU A 54 -9.18 -17.05 -12.97
CA GLU A 54 -7.79 -17.24 -13.39
C GLU A 54 -7.05 -18.18 -12.41
N ARG A 55 -7.26 -18.00 -11.11
CA ARG A 55 -6.67 -18.86 -10.08
C ARG A 55 -7.18 -20.29 -10.18
N LEU A 56 -8.49 -20.47 -10.41
CA LEU A 56 -9.09 -21.77 -10.64
C LEU A 56 -8.51 -22.45 -11.89
N TYR A 57 -8.38 -21.70 -12.99
CA TYR A 57 -7.81 -22.22 -14.23
C TYR A 57 -6.36 -22.71 -14.03
N MET A 58 -5.51 -21.89 -13.41
CA MET A 58 -4.10 -22.23 -13.16
C MET A 58 -3.94 -23.43 -12.21
N VAL A 59 -4.69 -23.47 -11.11
CA VAL A 59 -4.63 -24.57 -10.15
C VAL A 59 -5.14 -25.87 -10.76
N SER A 60 -6.22 -25.81 -11.55
CA SER A 60 -6.78 -27.00 -12.22
C SER A 60 -5.84 -27.62 -13.27
N ALA A 61 -4.89 -26.83 -13.80
CA ALA A 61 -3.92 -27.30 -14.79
C ALA A 61 -2.72 -28.06 -14.16
N LEU A 62 -2.61 -28.08 -12.83
CA LEU A 62 -1.50 -28.76 -12.15
C LEU A 62 -1.71 -30.28 -12.13
N LYS A 63 -0.67 -31.05 -12.44
CA LYS A 63 -0.71 -32.52 -12.52
C LYS A 63 -1.07 -33.19 -11.18
N SER A 64 -0.69 -32.57 -10.06
CA SER A 64 -0.98 -33.07 -8.72
C SER A 64 -2.44 -32.85 -8.28
N VAL A 65 -3.20 -31.99 -8.98
CA VAL A 65 -4.57 -31.62 -8.62
C VAL A 65 -5.56 -32.48 -9.39
N LYS A 66 -6.38 -33.21 -8.68
CA LYS A 66 -7.47 -34.02 -9.28
C LYS A 66 -8.67 -33.18 -9.63
N GLN A 67 -9.04 -32.23 -8.77
CA GLN A 67 -10.15 -31.32 -8.96
C GLN A 67 -9.95 -30.07 -8.14
N ALA A 68 -10.33 -28.91 -8.68
CA ALA A 68 -10.37 -27.64 -7.98
C ALA A 68 -11.71 -26.93 -8.20
N TRP A 69 -12.09 -26.04 -7.25
CA TRP A 69 -13.28 -25.20 -7.32
C TRP A 69 -13.11 -23.94 -6.48
N ILE A 70 -13.97 -22.96 -6.69
CA ILE A 70 -14.06 -21.76 -5.85
C ILE A 70 -14.95 -22.10 -4.65
N ASN A 71 -14.48 -21.86 -3.43
CA ASN A 71 -15.24 -22.13 -2.23
C ASN A 71 -16.56 -21.36 -2.20
N SER A 72 -17.62 -22.03 -1.74
CA SER A 72 -18.99 -21.50 -1.75
C SER A 72 -19.28 -20.49 -0.64
N GLY A 73 -18.49 -20.50 0.45
CA GLY A 73 -18.67 -19.67 1.63
C GLY A 73 -17.89 -18.37 1.62
N SER A 74 -17.67 -17.82 2.82
CA SER A 74 -16.85 -16.63 3.06
C SER A 74 -16.14 -16.71 4.43
N GLY A 75 -15.15 -15.84 4.64
CA GLY A 75 -14.39 -15.79 5.88
C GLY A 75 -13.36 -16.91 6.04
N LEU A 76 -12.92 -17.18 7.27
CA LEU A 76 -11.81 -18.08 7.59
C LEU A 76 -12.06 -19.54 7.24
N ILE A 77 -13.32 -19.97 7.23
CA ILE A 77 -13.77 -21.33 6.90
C ILE A 77 -14.74 -21.32 5.72
N ASP A 78 -14.42 -20.52 4.68
CA ASP A 78 -15.19 -20.35 3.45
C ASP A 78 -15.50 -21.67 2.71
N PHE A 79 -14.76 -22.73 3.04
CA PHE A 79 -14.86 -24.09 2.50
C PHE A 79 -15.78 -25.03 3.32
N LEU A 80 -16.53 -24.53 4.31
CA LEU A 80 -17.23 -25.40 5.29
C LEU A 80 -18.24 -26.33 4.62
N ASP A 81 -19.05 -25.85 3.70
CA ASP A 81 -20.05 -26.66 3.01
C ASP A 81 -19.39 -27.59 1.99
N ASP A 82 -18.33 -27.13 1.35
CA ASP A 82 -17.57 -27.92 0.38
C ASP A 82 -16.87 -29.11 1.04
N ILE A 83 -16.24 -28.92 2.19
CA ILE A 83 -15.56 -30.01 2.92
C ILE A 83 -16.57 -31.05 3.46
N LYS A 84 -17.75 -30.60 3.90
CA LYS A 84 -18.84 -31.49 4.32
C LYS A 84 -19.40 -32.32 3.16
N ALA A 85 -19.50 -31.71 1.98
CA ALA A 85 -19.96 -32.39 0.75
C ALA A 85 -18.91 -33.39 0.24
N LEU A 86 -17.63 -33.00 0.20
CA LEU A 86 -16.50 -33.81 -0.28
C LEU A 86 -16.23 -35.02 0.63
N LYS A 87 -16.34 -34.81 1.95
CA LYS A 87 -15.97 -35.79 3.01
C LYS A 87 -14.56 -36.35 2.77
N PRO A 88 -13.52 -35.50 2.86
CA PRO A 88 -12.15 -35.93 2.66
C PRO A 88 -11.66 -36.78 3.85
N ASP A 89 -10.69 -37.62 3.61
CA ASP A 89 -10.01 -38.37 4.65
C ASP A 89 -8.99 -37.50 5.38
N ILE A 90 -8.38 -36.57 4.65
CA ILE A 90 -7.31 -35.68 5.15
C ILE A 90 -7.60 -34.21 4.77
N PHE A 91 -7.46 -33.30 5.72
CA PHE A 91 -7.32 -31.87 5.47
C PHE A 91 -5.85 -31.48 5.67
N PHE A 92 -5.18 -31.17 4.56
CA PHE A 92 -3.78 -30.82 4.53
C PHE A 92 -3.62 -29.30 4.48
N VAL A 93 -2.87 -28.73 5.41
CA VAL A 93 -2.69 -27.27 5.53
C VAL A 93 -1.22 -26.89 5.54
N ASN A 94 -0.92 -25.68 5.11
CA ASN A 94 0.40 -25.09 5.28
C ASN A 94 0.56 -24.56 6.72
N SER A 95 1.79 -24.46 7.22
CA SER A 95 2.10 -23.97 8.58
C SER A 95 1.54 -22.57 8.87
N ASP A 96 1.56 -21.67 7.88
CA ASP A 96 0.97 -20.33 7.98
C ASP A 96 -0.56 -20.30 7.78
N GLY A 97 -1.14 -21.37 7.25
CA GLY A 97 -2.59 -21.59 7.15
C GLY A 97 -3.20 -22.37 8.31
N HIS A 98 -2.36 -22.85 9.26
CA HIS A 98 -2.81 -23.55 10.45
C HIS A 98 -3.63 -22.63 11.38
N SER A 99 -4.72 -23.17 11.94
CA SER A 99 -5.47 -22.49 13.00
C SER A 99 -6.20 -23.52 13.87
N ALA A 100 -6.34 -23.20 15.15
CA ALA A 100 -7.07 -24.05 16.11
C ALA A 100 -8.53 -24.29 15.68
N LEU A 101 -9.15 -23.32 15.00
CA LEU A 101 -10.52 -23.46 14.49
C LEU A 101 -10.62 -24.54 13.41
N LYS A 102 -9.66 -24.60 12.47
CA LYS A 102 -9.62 -25.63 11.41
C LYS A 102 -9.34 -27.02 11.99
N GLU A 103 -8.42 -27.10 12.95
CA GLU A 103 -8.09 -28.36 13.63
C GLU A 103 -9.30 -28.91 14.40
N GLN A 104 -10.01 -28.05 15.14
CA GLN A 104 -11.23 -28.43 15.86
C GLN A 104 -12.34 -28.88 14.90
N LEU A 105 -12.55 -28.18 13.78
CA LEU A 105 -13.50 -28.57 12.73
C LEU A 105 -13.19 -29.97 12.19
N CYS A 106 -11.92 -30.26 11.89
CA CYS A 106 -11.50 -31.57 11.40
C CYS A 106 -11.78 -32.67 12.44
N LYS A 107 -11.51 -32.41 13.71
CA LYS A 107 -11.82 -33.33 14.82
C LYS A 107 -13.32 -33.62 14.89
N GLU A 108 -14.17 -32.61 14.74
CA GLU A 108 -15.64 -32.80 14.78
C GLU A 108 -16.17 -33.59 13.58
N LEU A 109 -15.53 -33.41 12.40
CA LEU A 109 -15.90 -34.10 11.16
C LEU A 109 -15.22 -35.48 10.99
N GLY A 110 -14.32 -35.87 11.89
CA GLY A 110 -13.56 -37.12 11.78
C GLY A 110 -12.53 -37.13 10.65
N ILE A 111 -11.99 -35.97 10.30
CA ILE A 111 -11.01 -35.76 9.23
C ILE A 111 -9.61 -35.67 9.86
N GLU A 112 -8.63 -36.37 9.29
CA GLU A 112 -7.23 -36.29 9.70
C GLU A 112 -6.68 -34.89 9.32
N TYR A 113 -6.11 -34.16 10.31
CA TYR A 113 -5.54 -32.84 10.09
C TYR A 113 -4.02 -32.92 9.99
N VAL A 114 -3.45 -32.57 8.83
CA VAL A 114 -2.02 -32.69 8.56
C VAL A 114 -1.43 -31.33 8.22
N VAL A 115 -0.32 -30.97 8.87
CA VAL A 115 0.39 -29.71 8.63
C VAL A 115 1.64 -29.99 7.78
N SER A 116 1.77 -29.28 6.66
CA SER A 116 2.90 -29.37 5.72
C SER A 116 4.23 -29.07 6.40
N LYS A 117 5.27 -29.81 6.02
CA LYS A 117 6.66 -29.53 6.39
C LYS A 117 7.26 -28.35 5.63
N ARG A 118 6.56 -27.86 4.58
CA ARG A 118 6.96 -26.72 3.75
C ARG A 118 8.37 -26.88 3.15
N ILE A 119 8.66 -28.01 2.57
CA ILE A 119 9.94 -28.30 1.93
C ILE A 119 9.89 -27.78 0.49
N PRO A 120 10.80 -26.87 0.08
CA PRO A 120 10.92 -26.47 -1.31
C PRO A 120 11.26 -27.66 -2.21
N HIS A 121 10.81 -27.63 -3.46
CA HIS A 121 11.15 -28.65 -4.43
C HIS A 121 12.66 -28.51 -4.82
N GLU A 122 13.45 -29.54 -4.53
CA GLU A 122 14.88 -29.67 -4.86
C GLU A 122 15.68 -28.36 -4.60
N ASN A 123 16.24 -27.75 -5.68
CA ASN A 123 17.07 -26.56 -5.61
C ASN A 123 16.30 -25.25 -5.81
N LEU A 124 14.95 -25.29 -5.80
CA LEU A 124 14.16 -24.07 -5.95
C LEU A 124 14.15 -23.25 -4.66
N PRO A 125 14.19 -21.92 -4.76
CA PRO A 125 14.10 -21.07 -3.58
C PRO A 125 12.74 -21.18 -2.91
N MET A 126 12.71 -21.00 -1.59
CA MET A 126 11.46 -20.86 -0.85
C MET A 126 10.74 -19.60 -1.35
N ARG A 127 9.48 -19.74 -1.77
CA ARG A 127 8.66 -18.64 -2.28
C ARG A 127 7.39 -18.49 -1.46
N SER A 128 6.91 -17.26 -1.32
CA SER A 128 5.58 -16.95 -0.78
C SER A 128 4.95 -15.83 -1.62
N THR A 129 3.62 -15.80 -1.67
CA THR A 129 2.90 -14.70 -2.36
C THR A 129 3.27 -13.33 -1.78
N THR A 130 3.51 -13.24 -0.46
CA THR A 130 3.96 -12.01 0.20
C THR A 130 5.31 -11.56 -0.35
N ALA A 131 6.32 -12.47 -0.36
CA ALA A 131 7.65 -12.15 -0.90
C ALA A 131 7.61 -11.76 -2.38
N LEU A 132 6.78 -12.43 -3.21
CA LEU A 132 6.63 -12.08 -4.62
C LEU A 132 5.96 -10.71 -4.83
N ARG A 133 5.05 -10.32 -3.93
CA ARG A 133 4.48 -8.97 -3.93
C ARG A 133 5.49 -7.90 -3.52
N GLU A 134 6.42 -8.25 -2.63
CA GLU A 134 7.56 -7.42 -2.22
C GLU A 134 8.60 -7.25 -3.34
N GLU A 135 8.66 -8.15 -4.33
CA GLU A 135 9.53 -8.01 -5.50
C GLU A 135 9.15 -6.82 -6.40
N CYS A 136 7.95 -6.25 -6.26
CA CYS A 136 7.60 -4.98 -6.89
C CYS A 136 8.27 -3.82 -6.13
N ARG A 137 9.41 -3.36 -6.64
CA ARG A 137 10.24 -2.30 -6.04
C ARG A 137 9.76 -0.89 -6.35
N ILE A 138 8.63 -0.73 -7.04
CA ILE A 138 8.07 0.61 -7.28
C ILE A 138 7.72 1.24 -5.93
N PRO A 139 8.35 2.38 -5.57
CA PRO A 139 8.18 3.01 -4.27
C PRO A 139 6.77 3.52 -4.02
N TYR A 140 6.47 3.76 -2.76
CA TYR A 140 5.39 4.64 -2.36
C TYR A 140 5.91 6.07 -2.18
N ARG A 141 4.99 7.02 -2.10
CA ARG A 141 5.28 8.42 -1.82
C ARG A 141 4.36 8.94 -0.71
N ILE A 142 4.91 9.69 0.23
CA ILE A 142 4.12 10.58 1.09
C ILE A 142 4.42 12.04 0.75
N ASP A 143 3.41 12.91 0.84
CA ASP A 143 3.60 14.35 0.91
C ASP A 143 3.66 14.76 2.39
N LEU A 144 4.78 15.29 2.81
CA LEU A 144 4.99 15.69 4.19
C LEU A 144 4.41 17.07 4.49
N ALA A 145 4.44 17.98 3.52
CA ALA A 145 3.85 19.30 3.61
C ALA A 145 3.61 19.89 2.21
N GLY A 146 2.70 20.85 2.10
CA GLY A 146 2.48 21.62 0.87
C GLY A 146 1.68 20.91 -0.22
N GLY A 147 1.18 19.70 0.01
CA GLY A 147 0.34 18.99 -0.96
C GLY A 147 -0.81 19.87 -1.47
N TRP A 148 -1.18 19.76 -2.75
CA TRP A 148 -2.04 20.62 -3.55
C TRP A 148 -1.36 21.84 -4.19
N LEU A 149 -0.17 22.28 -3.75
CA LEU A 149 0.56 23.33 -4.46
C LEU A 149 1.03 22.90 -5.87
N ASP A 150 1.04 21.61 -6.18
CA ASP A 150 1.25 21.08 -7.53
C ASP A 150 0.06 21.27 -8.48
N GLN A 151 -1.02 21.90 -7.99
CA GLN A 151 -2.17 22.30 -8.81
C GLN A 151 -2.03 23.78 -9.19
N PRO A 152 -2.14 24.13 -10.51
CA PRO A 152 -1.98 25.51 -11.00
C PRO A 152 -2.95 26.51 -10.39
N ASN A 153 -4.17 26.08 -10.06
CA ASN A 153 -5.19 26.90 -9.40
C ASN A 153 -4.88 27.23 -7.93
N VAL A 154 -3.88 26.56 -7.34
CA VAL A 154 -3.38 26.82 -5.98
C VAL A 154 -2.07 27.60 -6.05
N SER A 155 -1.03 27.05 -6.69
CA SER A 155 0.29 27.69 -6.77
C SER A 155 0.32 28.93 -7.68
N GLY A 156 -0.65 29.08 -8.56
CA GLY A 156 -0.84 30.31 -9.35
C GLY A 156 -1.34 31.50 -8.51
N LEU A 157 -1.99 31.23 -7.37
CA LEU A 157 -2.40 32.29 -6.42
C LEU A 157 -1.27 32.65 -5.46
N HIS A 158 -0.51 31.66 -5.00
CA HIS A 158 0.70 31.86 -4.21
C HIS A 158 1.67 30.69 -4.45
N PRO A 159 2.87 30.96 -5.02
CA PRO A 159 3.88 29.91 -5.23
C PRO A 159 4.36 29.27 -3.93
N GLY A 160 4.78 28.01 -4.01
CA GLY A 160 5.34 27.34 -2.84
C GLY A 160 5.79 25.90 -3.09
N PRO A 161 6.47 25.30 -2.10
CA PRO A 161 6.99 23.95 -2.25
C PRO A 161 6.01 22.89 -1.79
N VAL A 162 6.08 21.72 -2.42
CA VAL A 162 5.59 20.45 -1.89
C VAL A 162 6.80 19.65 -1.42
N LEU A 163 6.73 19.08 -0.21
CA LEU A 163 7.75 18.21 0.34
C LEU A 163 7.32 16.75 0.21
N THR A 164 8.04 15.97 -0.59
CA THR A 164 7.75 14.56 -0.80
C THR A 164 8.86 13.65 -0.32
N LEU A 165 8.50 12.49 0.23
CA LEU A 165 9.40 11.41 0.58
C LEU A 165 9.10 10.20 -0.28
N SER A 166 10.13 9.63 -0.93
CA SER A 166 10.04 8.33 -1.57
C SER A 166 10.27 7.23 -0.54
N ILE A 167 9.35 6.30 -0.43
CA ILE A 167 9.35 5.27 0.62
C ILE A 167 9.53 3.90 0.00
N GLU A 168 10.40 3.09 0.58
CA GLU A 168 10.57 1.69 0.21
C GLU A 168 9.24 0.95 0.37
N PRO A 169 8.88 0.08 -0.60
CA PRO A 169 7.73 -0.79 -0.44
C PRO A 169 7.91 -1.70 0.77
N ASP A 170 6.85 -1.83 1.57
CA ASP A 170 6.80 -2.74 2.69
C ASP A 170 5.57 -3.64 2.56
N TYR A 171 5.62 -4.86 3.11
CA TYR A 171 4.49 -5.80 3.13
C TYR A 171 3.30 -5.27 3.93
N GLU A 172 3.52 -4.32 4.85
CA GLU A 172 2.47 -3.65 5.62
C GLU A 172 1.73 -2.60 4.78
N PHE A 173 2.33 -2.12 3.69
CA PHE A 173 1.68 -1.25 2.73
C PHE A 173 0.86 -2.09 1.76
N ASN A 174 -0.41 -2.21 2.03
CA ASN A 174 -1.34 -2.85 1.11
C ASN A 174 -1.93 -1.82 0.12
N ASP A 175 -2.87 -2.25 -0.74
CA ASP A 175 -3.55 -1.42 -1.74
C ASP A 175 -4.46 -0.34 -1.13
N ARG A 176 -4.24 0.07 0.12
CA ARG A 176 -4.95 1.19 0.75
C ARG A 176 -4.55 2.48 0.07
N SER A 177 -5.56 3.26 -0.30
CA SER A 177 -5.36 4.56 -0.92
C SER A 177 -4.69 5.55 0.04
N GLY A 178 -3.98 6.56 -0.48
CA GLY A 178 -3.46 7.68 0.30
C GLY A 178 -1.95 7.84 0.30
N MET A 179 -1.19 6.92 -0.32
CA MET A 179 0.25 7.08 -0.56
C MET A 179 0.56 7.05 -2.05
N SER A 180 -0.06 7.95 -2.84
CA SER A 180 0.03 7.98 -4.32
C SER A 180 -0.34 6.64 -4.98
N THR A 181 -1.33 5.94 -4.45
CA THR A 181 -1.68 4.58 -4.90
C THR A 181 -2.10 4.55 -6.37
N SER A 182 -2.80 5.57 -6.88
CA SER A 182 -3.15 5.70 -8.30
C SER A 182 -1.91 5.83 -9.18
N SER A 183 -1.03 6.78 -8.86
CA SER A 183 0.21 7.01 -9.61
C SER A 183 1.17 5.82 -9.50
N ARG A 184 1.22 5.16 -8.33
CA ARG A 184 2.01 3.92 -8.16
C ARG A 184 1.48 2.78 -9.02
N LYS A 185 0.15 2.61 -9.14
CA LYS A 185 -0.45 1.64 -10.06
C LYS A 185 -0.06 1.93 -11.51
N LYS A 186 -0.07 3.20 -11.91
CA LYS A 186 0.39 3.64 -13.23
C LYS A 186 1.89 3.39 -13.44
N ALA A 187 2.71 3.56 -12.42
CA ALA A 187 4.13 3.22 -12.47
C ALA A 187 4.34 1.70 -12.64
N ILE A 188 3.55 0.87 -11.97
CA ILE A 188 3.57 -0.60 -12.11
C ILE A 188 3.09 -1.01 -13.52
N GLU A 189 2.04 -0.39 -14.05
CA GLU A 189 1.60 -0.62 -15.44
C GLU A 189 2.72 -0.28 -16.43
N LEU A 190 3.44 0.82 -16.21
CA LEU A 190 4.48 1.32 -17.11
C LEU A 190 5.80 0.53 -17.01
N TRP A 191 6.23 0.20 -15.80
CA TRP A 191 7.59 -0.35 -15.55
C TRP A 191 7.58 -1.74 -14.90
N GLN A 192 6.43 -2.25 -14.53
CA GLN A 192 6.22 -3.56 -13.93
C GLN A 192 6.86 -3.69 -12.52
N VAL A 193 8.16 -4.03 -12.46
CA VAL A 193 8.83 -4.42 -11.20
C VAL A 193 9.56 -3.25 -10.55
N ASP A 194 10.28 -2.45 -11.31
CA ASP A 194 11.16 -1.40 -10.78
C ASP A 194 11.25 -0.20 -11.73
N ILE A 195 11.64 0.96 -11.20
CA ILE A 195 11.89 2.16 -11.98
C ILE A 195 13.18 1.95 -12.80
N PRO A 196 13.14 2.13 -14.14
CA PRO A 196 14.32 1.92 -14.97
C PRO A 196 15.50 2.81 -14.57
N ALA A 197 16.70 2.36 -14.89
CA ALA A 197 17.88 3.22 -14.82
C ALA A 197 17.77 4.39 -15.82
N GLY A 198 18.28 5.56 -15.42
CA GLY A 198 18.27 6.73 -16.30
C GLY A 198 18.03 8.04 -15.57
N ASN A 199 17.76 9.10 -16.35
CA ASN A 199 17.47 10.41 -15.81
C ASN A 199 16.13 10.41 -15.06
N LYS A 200 16.18 10.56 -13.75
CA LYS A 200 15.01 10.44 -12.86
C LYS A 200 13.93 11.48 -13.16
N GLU A 201 14.31 12.70 -13.50
CA GLU A 201 13.35 13.74 -13.86
C GLU A 201 12.59 13.41 -15.16
N LYS A 202 13.29 12.85 -16.18
CA LYS A 202 12.63 12.39 -17.40
C LYS A 202 11.71 11.22 -17.14
N LEU A 203 12.10 10.28 -16.28
CA LEU A 203 11.26 9.15 -15.89
C LEU A 203 10.01 9.65 -15.13
N ALA A 204 10.15 10.61 -14.21
CA ALA A 204 9.00 11.20 -13.52
C ALA A 204 8.06 11.92 -14.51
N LYS A 205 8.59 12.65 -15.51
CA LYS A 205 7.79 13.25 -16.59
C LYS A 205 7.06 12.20 -17.41
N THR A 206 7.73 11.10 -17.72
CA THR A 206 7.09 9.97 -18.44
C THR A 206 5.92 9.40 -17.65
N LEU A 207 6.09 9.17 -16.35
CA LEU A 207 5.01 8.68 -15.48
C LEU A 207 3.86 9.73 -15.39
N PHE A 208 4.18 10.99 -15.21
CA PHE A 208 3.19 12.08 -15.18
C PHE A 208 2.37 12.14 -16.47
N CYS A 209 3.00 12.06 -17.65
CA CYS A 209 2.31 12.03 -18.94
C CYS A 209 1.49 10.76 -19.12
N PHE A 210 1.96 9.61 -18.64
CA PHE A 210 1.24 8.33 -18.71
C PHE A 210 0.00 8.33 -17.81
N GLU A 211 0.06 8.98 -16.66
CA GLU A 211 -1.08 9.17 -15.75
C GLU A 211 -2.10 10.18 -16.30
N ASN A 212 -1.64 11.17 -17.07
CA ASN A 212 -2.45 12.27 -17.62
C ASN A 212 -2.42 12.25 -19.16
N PRO A 213 -3.01 11.23 -19.83
CA PRO A 213 -3.04 11.17 -21.29
C PRO A 213 -3.85 12.35 -21.87
N PRO A 214 -3.61 12.72 -23.15
CA PRO A 214 -4.38 13.78 -23.82
C PRO A 214 -5.89 13.53 -23.72
N GLY A 215 -6.65 14.53 -23.30
CA GLY A 215 -8.09 14.46 -23.07
C GLY A 215 -8.50 14.14 -21.62
N THR A 216 -7.54 14.01 -20.68
CA THR A 216 -7.83 13.90 -19.26
C THR A 216 -8.55 15.18 -18.80
N GLU A 217 -9.73 15.00 -18.22
CA GLU A 217 -10.55 16.12 -17.72
C GLU A 217 -9.92 16.80 -16.49
N TYR A 218 -9.43 15.98 -15.57
CA TYR A 218 -8.74 16.43 -14.37
C TYR A 218 -7.29 15.94 -14.35
N VAL A 219 -6.35 16.86 -14.46
CA VAL A 219 -4.92 16.55 -14.47
C VAL A 219 -4.42 16.39 -13.04
N SER A 220 -3.95 15.19 -12.70
CA SER A 220 -3.23 14.94 -11.45
C SER A 220 -1.92 15.73 -11.44
N GLY A 221 -1.58 16.34 -10.30
CA GLY A 221 -0.32 17.07 -10.19
C GLY A 221 0.91 16.16 -10.23
N SER A 222 2.08 16.75 -10.45
CA SER A 222 3.32 15.99 -10.62
C SER A 222 4.01 15.56 -9.33
N GLN A 223 3.53 16.01 -8.16
CA GLN A 223 4.14 15.62 -6.88
C GLN A 223 4.18 14.10 -6.67
N ASP A 224 3.18 13.39 -7.19
CA ASP A 224 3.08 11.94 -7.04
C ASP A 224 4.11 11.21 -7.90
N SER A 225 4.20 11.56 -9.18
CA SER A 225 5.18 10.98 -10.09
C SER A 225 6.63 11.30 -9.69
N LEU A 226 6.89 12.54 -9.25
CA LEU A 226 8.20 12.96 -8.74
C LEU A 226 8.54 12.25 -7.43
N GLY A 227 7.62 12.20 -6.47
CA GLY A 227 7.83 11.56 -5.17
C GLY A 227 8.01 10.04 -5.25
N ILE A 228 7.44 9.36 -6.26
CA ILE A 228 7.70 7.95 -6.56
C ILE A 228 9.10 7.78 -7.15
N VAL A 229 9.47 8.61 -8.12
CA VAL A 229 10.68 8.40 -8.94
C VAL A 229 11.94 8.96 -8.28
N LEU A 230 11.87 10.10 -7.62
CA LEU A 230 13.01 10.74 -6.97
C LEU A 230 13.24 10.12 -5.57
N PRO A 231 14.42 9.55 -5.28
CA PRO A 231 14.72 9.01 -3.95
C PRO A 231 14.90 10.13 -2.90
N GLY A 232 14.84 9.76 -1.64
CA GLY A 232 15.08 10.66 -0.52
C GLY A 232 13.92 11.61 -0.22
N LEU A 233 14.26 12.78 0.33
CA LEU A 233 13.36 13.91 0.56
C LEU A 233 13.50 14.91 -0.58
N ASN A 234 12.37 15.32 -1.16
CA ASN A 234 12.37 16.25 -2.29
C ASN A 234 11.51 17.47 -1.98
N ARG A 235 12.06 18.64 -2.23
CA ARG A 235 11.37 19.94 -2.24
C ARG A 235 11.08 20.31 -3.68
N LEU A 236 9.79 20.36 -4.03
CA LEU A 236 9.28 20.61 -5.38
C LEU A 236 8.59 21.97 -5.37
N HIS A 237 9.22 23.01 -5.95
CA HIS A 237 8.66 24.36 -5.92
C HIS A 237 7.74 24.61 -7.14
N TYR A 238 6.49 24.96 -6.89
CA TYR A 238 5.47 25.22 -7.91
C TYR A 238 5.11 26.71 -7.97
N SER A 239 4.88 27.21 -9.19
CA SER A 239 4.57 28.61 -9.48
C SER A 239 3.53 28.72 -10.60
N GLY A 240 2.39 28.05 -10.45
CA GLY A 240 1.28 28.12 -11.42
C GLY A 240 1.33 27.09 -12.55
N GLY A 241 2.23 26.10 -12.49
CA GLY A 241 2.32 25.01 -13.46
C GLY A 241 2.13 23.65 -12.78
N TYR A 242 1.79 22.62 -13.56
CA TYR A 242 1.74 21.22 -13.08
C TYR A 242 3.12 20.61 -12.83
N TRP A 243 4.19 21.23 -13.36
CA TRP A 243 5.57 20.80 -13.17
C TRP A 243 6.32 21.82 -12.31
N PRO A 244 7.14 21.40 -11.33
CA PRO A 244 7.86 22.34 -10.48
C PRO A 244 8.88 23.15 -11.27
N SER A 245 9.05 24.42 -10.92
CA SER A 245 10.08 25.30 -11.46
C SER A 245 11.47 25.02 -10.89
N GLU A 246 11.52 24.40 -9.70
CA GLU A 246 12.75 24.04 -9.01
C GLU A 246 12.55 22.73 -8.26
N ILE A 247 13.57 21.85 -8.31
CA ILE A 247 13.62 20.57 -7.57
C ILE A 247 14.89 20.54 -6.74
N GLU A 248 14.77 20.43 -5.43
CA GLU A 248 15.89 20.23 -4.50
C GLU A 248 15.71 18.89 -3.78
N SER A 249 16.71 18.00 -3.88
CA SER A 249 16.68 16.67 -3.26
C SER A 249 17.71 16.55 -2.15
N VAL A 250 17.31 15.98 -1.02
CA VAL A 250 18.17 15.66 0.13
C VAL A 250 18.40 14.15 0.14
N HIS A 251 19.69 13.77 0.08
CA HIS A 251 20.15 12.39 0.12
C HIS A 251 21.06 12.14 1.32
N ASP A 252 21.21 13.12 2.20
CA ASP A 252 21.97 13.02 3.44
C ASP A 252 21.34 11.96 4.35
N ASP A 253 22.12 10.91 4.64
CA ASP A 253 21.62 9.73 5.34
C ASP A 253 21.27 10.03 6.81
N ASP A 254 21.94 11.00 7.45
CA ASP A 254 21.64 11.38 8.83
C ASP A 254 20.27 12.11 8.91
N ILE A 255 19.98 12.99 7.95
CA ILE A 255 18.67 13.65 7.86
C ILE A 255 17.57 12.62 7.55
N LEU A 256 17.82 11.70 6.60
CA LEU A 256 16.83 10.70 6.23
C LEU A 256 16.54 9.71 7.38
N ARG A 257 17.58 9.26 8.11
CA ARG A 257 17.41 8.41 9.31
C ARG A 257 16.69 9.17 10.43
N TRP A 258 17.00 10.44 10.61
CA TRP A 258 16.29 11.25 11.58
C TRP A 258 14.79 11.34 11.26
N LEU A 259 14.41 11.54 10.00
CA LEU A 259 13.01 11.49 9.58
C LEU A 259 12.37 10.12 9.83
N GLU A 260 13.05 9.02 9.50
CA GLU A 260 12.57 7.66 9.75
C GLU A 260 12.30 7.36 11.23
N GLN A 261 13.11 7.94 12.12
CA GLN A 261 12.93 7.78 13.56
C GLN A 261 11.71 8.52 14.11
N HIS A 262 11.24 9.56 13.41
CA HIS A 262 10.22 10.46 13.90
C HIS A 262 8.91 10.47 13.11
N LEU A 263 8.85 9.74 11.97
CA LEU A 263 7.66 9.66 11.13
C LEU A 263 7.00 8.29 11.22
N TRP A 264 5.71 8.30 11.55
CA TRP A 264 4.89 7.11 11.77
C TRP A 264 3.62 7.17 10.94
N LEU A 265 3.21 6.04 10.35
CA LEU A 265 1.99 5.93 9.57
C LEU A 265 0.95 5.11 10.31
N VAL A 266 -0.24 5.66 10.46
CA VAL A 266 -1.41 4.93 10.96
C VAL A 266 -2.35 4.66 9.79
N PRO A 267 -2.63 3.38 9.46
CA PRO A 267 -3.52 3.05 8.36
C PRO A 267 -4.97 3.42 8.69
N LEU A 268 -5.64 4.01 7.72
CA LEU A 268 -7.08 4.24 7.69
C LEU A 268 -7.75 3.18 6.80
N TYR A 269 -8.92 3.48 6.32
CA TYR A 269 -9.67 2.72 5.32
C TYR A 269 -9.39 3.25 3.91
N PRO A 270 -9.64 2.46 2.85
CA PRO A 270 -9.61 2.94 1.47
C PRO A 270 -10.68 4.02 1.26
N ARG A 271 -10.38 5.01 0.41
CA ARG A 271 -11.40 5.98 -0.01
C ARG A 271 -12.55 5.24 -0.69
N HIS A 272 -13.79 5.60 -0.32
CA HIS A 272 -14.98 5.05 -0.95
C HIS A 272 -15.10 5.51 -2.41
N ASP A 273 -15.58 4.63 -3.29
CA ASP A 273 -15.87 4.98 -4.67
C ASP A 273 -16.89 6.12 -4.72
N GLY A 274 -16.64 7.11 -5.58
CA GLY A 274 -17.49 8.30 -5.70
C GLY A 274 -17.28 9.39 -4.64
N TYR A 275 -16.36 9.23 -3.70
CA TYR A 275 -16.03 10.27 -2.73
C TYR A 275 -15.34 11.46 -3.43
N ASN A 276 -16.02 12.60 -3.45
CA ASN A 276 -15.54 13.81 -4.12
C ASN A 276 -14.82 14.75 -3.13
N VAL A 277 -13.49 14.68 -3.12
CA VAL A 277 -12.64 15.57 -2.29
C VAL A 277 -12.67 17.02 -2.78
N LEU A 278 -13.00 17.23 -4.06
CA LEU A 278 -12.95 18.57 -4.71
C LEU A 278 -14.25 19.36 -4.55
N SER A 279 -15.24 18.85 -3.81
CA SER A 279 -16.45 19.61 -3.49
C SER A 279 -16.13 20.75 -2.53
N ASP A 280 -16.86 21.87 -2.67
CA ASP A 280 -16.88 22.99 -1.73
C ASP A 280 -15.47 23.54 -1.39
N THR A 281 -14.57 23.63 -2.38
CA THR A 281 -13.21 24.11 -2.18
C THR A 281 -13.18 25.60 -1.83
N ASN A 282 -12.26 25.99 -0.94
CA ASN A 282 -12.01 27.36 -0.52
C ASN A 282 -10.56 27.76 -0.87
N ILE A 283 -10.26 27.81 -2.17
CA ILE A 283 -8.92 28.11 -2.68
C ILE A 283 -8.79 29.63 -2.85
N THR A 284 -8.00 30.25 -1.99
CA THR A 284 -7.72 31.69 -1.98
C THR A 284 -6.21 31.94 -1.90
N ALA A 285 -5.76 33.15 -2.26
CA ALA A 285 -4.34 33.52 -2.17
C ALA A 285 -3.83 33.45 -0.71
N ASP A 286 -4.66 33.82 0.28
CA ASP A 286 -4.30 33.71 1.70
C ASP A 286 -4.13 32.26 2.15
N ASN A 287 -5.06 31.37 1.77
CA ASN A 287 -4.98 29.97 2.11
C ASN A 287 -3.81 29.25 1.40
N SER A 288 -3.56 29.59 0.12
CA SER A 288 -2.39 29.11 -0.63
C SER A 288 -1.08 29.58 0.02
N LYS A 289 -1.05 30.84 0.50
CA LYS A 289 0.11 31.38 1.23
C LYS A 289 0.35 30.64 2.54
N LYS A 290 -0.68 30.40 3.35
CA LYS A 290 -0.56 29.64 4.61
C LYS A 290 -0.01 28.23 4.38
N LEU A 291 -0.47 27.57 3.31
CA LEU A 291 0.03 26.25 2.92
C LEU A 291 1.50 26.29 2.50
N SER A 292 1.88 27.29 1.70
CA SER A 292 3.27 27.52 1.27
C SER A 292 4.18 27.82 2.45
N ASP A 293 3.78 28.74 3.34
CA ASP A 293 4.56 29.12 4.53
C ASP A 293 4.79 27.90 5.45
N ALA A 294 3.75 27.07 5.68
CA ALA A 294 3.87 25.86 6.48
C ALA A 294 4.82 24.83 5.86
N ALA A 295 4.82 24.70 4.52
CA ALA A 295 5.74 23.80 3.83
C ALA A 295 7.19 24.31 3.88
N LEU A 296 7.42 25.61 3.79
CA LEU A 296 8.75 26.23 3.96
C LEU A 296 9.25 26.04 5.39
N ASP A 297 8.38 26.23 6.39
CA ASP A 297 8.72 26.01 7.79
C ASP A 297 9.08 24.53 8.08
N CYS A 298 8.33 23.61 7.46
CA CYS A 298 8.63 22.17 7.51
C CYS A 298 10.01 21.85 6.90
N TRP A 299 10.36 22.46 5.75
CA TRP A 299 11.67 22.29 5.14
C TRP A 299 12.82 22.76 6.05
N HIS A 300 12.68 23.94 6.66
CA HIS A 300 13.69 24.47 7.59
C HIS A 300 13.80 23.60 8.84
N ALA A 301 12.68 23.16 9.42
CA ALA A 301 12.66 22.27 10.57
C ALA A 301 13.43 20.95 10.31
N ILE A 302 13.28 20.38 9.10
CA ILE A 302 14.01 19.17 8.70
C ILE A 302 15.51 19.44 8.59
N LYS A 303 15.91 20.54 7.95
CA LYS A 303 17.32 20.89 7.76
C LYS A 303 18.02 21.18 9.10
N GLU A 304 17.30 21.71 10.07
CA GLU A 304 17.76 22.02 11.44
C GLU A 304 17.57 20.83 12.40
N GLN A 305 16.89 19.75 11.96
CA GLN A 305 16.49 18.60 12.77
C GLN A 305 15.71 18.99 14.05
N ASP A 306 14.89 20.03 13.95
CA ASP A 306 13.99 20.50 15.01
C ASP A 306 12.64 19.77 14.95
N ILE A 307 12.47 18.75 15.78
CA ILE A 307 11.27 17.92 15.78
C ILE A 307 10.02 18.67 16.24
N GLU A 308 10.14 19.59 17.19
CA GLU A 308 9.00 20.36 17.69
C GLU A 308 8.48 21.31 16.60
N ARG A 309 9.40 21.96 15.88
CA ARG A 309 9.09 22.78 14.73
C ARG A 309 8.51 21.95 13.59
N LEU A 310 9.08 20.77 13.32
CA LEU A 310 8.56 19.84 12.32
C LEU A 310 7.11 19.44 12.61
N GLY A 311 6.81 19.05 13.84
CA GLY A 311 5.46 18.68 14.25
C GLY A 311 4.47 19.82 14.04
N ARG A 312 4.81 21.04 14.46
CA ARG A 312 3.96 22.24 14.24
C ARG A 312 3.77 22.52 12.76
N ALA A 313 4.84 22.49 11.95
CA ALA A 313 4.78 22.79 10.51
C ALA A 313 3.94 21.79 9.73
N VAL A 314 4.08 20.49 10.01
CA VAL A 314 3.25 19.43 9.41
C VAL A 314 1.78 19.63 9.75
N ARG A 315 1.45 19.93 11.01
CA ARG A 315 0.08 20.22 11.42
C ARG A 315 -0.47 21.48 10.75
N ASN A 316 0.30 22.57 10.70
CA ASN A 316 -0.12 23.81 10.04
C ASN A 316 -0.40 23.57 8.55
N SER A 317 0.43 22.76 7.88
CA SER A 317 0.20 22.35 6.49
C SER A 317 -1.12 21.58 6.35
N PHE A 318 -1.42 20.66 7.26
CA PHE A 318 -2.68 19.91 7.26
C PHE A 318 -3.89 20.83 7.50
N GLU A 319 -3.81 21.73 8.47
CA GLU A 319 -4.86 22.71 8.77
C GLU A 319 -5.15 23.60 7.56
N ALA A 320 -4.11 24.09 6.87
CA ALA A 320 -4.26 24.85 5.63
C ALA A 320 -4.93 24.02 4.52
N GLN A 321 -4.55 22.74 4.38
CA GLN A 321 -5.16 21.85 3.39
C GLN A 321 -6.65 21.64 3.63
N ILE A 322 -7.08 21.32 4.86
CA ILE A 322 -8.49 21.05 5.17
C ILE A 322 -9.37 22.29 5.11
N VAL A 323 -8.80 23.49 5.31
CA VAL A 323 -9.51 24.76 5.07
C VAL A 323 -9.76 24.96 3.57
N MET A 324 -8.81 24.58 2.72
CA MET A 324 -8.95 24.70 1.26
C MET A 324 -9.81 23.59 0.65
N TYR A 325 -9.73 22.39 1.22
CA TYR A 325 -10.40 21.18 0.76
C TYR A 325 -11.13 20.49 1.96
N PRO A 326 -12.29 20.98 2.37
CA PRO A 326 -12.97 20.47 3.58
C PRO A 326 -13.30 18.98 3.52
N HIS A 327 -13.54 18.47 2.31
CA HIS A 327 -13.83 17.05 2.09
C HIS A 327 -12.59 16.11 2.10
N MET A 328 -11.39 16.62 2.40
CA MET A 328 -10.24 15.75 2.68
C MET A 328 -10.45 14.90 3.93
N VAL A 329 -11.23 15.39 4.88
CA VAL A 329 -11.48 14.76 6.18
C VAL A 329 -12.98 14.51 6.41
N ASN A 330 -13.26 13.56 7.30
CA ASN A 330 -14.60 13.26 7.79
C ASN A 330 -14.53 12.83 9.27
N ASN A 331 -15.66 12.54 9.89
CA ASN A 331 -15.74 12.20 11.31
C ASN A 331 -14.93 10.93 11.65
N ASP A 332 -14.87 9.95 10.76
CA ASP A 332 -14.12 8.70 11.01
C ASP A 332 -12.61 8.95 11.04
N ILE A 333 -12.11 9.83 10.15
CA ILE A 333 -10.70 10.24 10.15
C ILE A 333 -10.35 10.98 11.45
N PHE A 334 -11.22 11.91 11.89
CA PHE A 334 -11.01 12.61 13.16
C PHE A 334 -11.09 11.66 14.36
N ALA A 335 -12.00 10.68 14.35
CA ALA A 335 -12.08 9.68 15.41
C ALA A 335 -10.80 8.82 15.53
N VAL A 336 -10.15 8.51 14.40
CA VAL A 336 -8.83 7.83 14.42
C VAL A 336 -7.75 8.80 14.88
N LEU A 337 -7.73 10.04 14.38
CA LEU A 337 -6.76 11.06 14.79
C LEU A 337 -6.79 11.30 16.30
N ASP A 338 -7.98 11.39 16.90
CA ASP A 338 -8.17 11.63 18.33
C ASP A 338 -7.57 10.55 19.22
N LYS A 339 -7.41 9.32 18.72
CA LYS A 339 -6.76 8.22 19.46
C LYS A 339 -5.24 8.38 19.57
N TYR A 340 -4.63 9.09 18.61
CA TYR A 340 -3.17 9.15 18.50
C TYR A 340 -2.57 10.54 18.72
N LYS A 341 -3.34 11.62 18.59
CA LYS A 341 -2.86 13.01 18.63
C LYS A 341 -2.07 13.35 19.90
N GLU A 342 -2.43 12.77 21.05
CA GLU A 342 -1.74 13.00 22.32
C GLU A 342 -0.34 12.33 22.39
N GLN A 343 -0.04 11.42 21.46
CA GLN A 343 1.25 10.76 21.34
C GLN A 343 2.19 11.47 20.35
N ALA A 344 1.70 12.50 19.66
CA ALA A 344 2.39 13.14 18.55
C ALA A 344 2.53 14.63 18.70
N LEU A 345 3.61 15.19 18.15
CA LEU A 345 3.88 16.63 18.06
C LEU A 345 3.15 17.28 16.88
N GLY A 346 2.83 16.47 15.86
CA GLY A 346 2.12 16.91 14.67
C GLY A 346 1.58 15.72 13.86
N TRP A 347 0.64 16.04 12.99
CA TRP A 347 -0.02 15.05 12.16
C TRP A 347 -0.56 15.64 10.87
N LYS A 348 -0.78 14.78 9.87
CA LYS A 348 -1.52 15.11 8.67
C LYS A 348 -2.07 13.87 7.98
N LEU A 349 -3.01 14.08 7.08
CA LEU A 349 -3.51 13.05 6.17
C LEU A 349 -2.61 12.97 4.93
N SER A 350 -2.22 11.76 4.52
CA SER A 350 -1.43 11.54 3.30
C SER A 350 -2.30 11.60 2.05
N GLY A 351 -1.82 12.31 1.02
CA GLY A 351 -2.47 12.42 -0.28
C GLY A 351 -3.71 13.30 -0.29
N ALA A 352 -4.62 13.04 -1.24
CA ALA A 352 -5.80 13.87 -1.47
C ALA A 352 -6.90 13.73 -0.41
N GLY A 353 -6.79 12.81 0.54
CA GLY A 353 -7.78 12.66 1.62
C GLY A 353 -8.91 11.66 1.34
N GLY A 354 -9.89 11.63 2.25
CA GLY A 354 -11.01 10.70 2.21
C GLY A 354 -10.69 9.28 2.67
N GLY A 355 -9.46 9.01 3.14
CA GLY A 355 -8.96 7.72 3.59
C GLY A 355 -7.44 7.62 3.45
N GLY A 356 -6.88 6.44 3.54
CA GLY A 356 -5.46 6.17 3.32
C GLY A 356 -4.64 6.04 4.59
N TYR A 357 -3.76 6.98 4.88
CA TYR A 357 -2.88 6.97 6.05
C TYR A 357 -2.83 8.33 6.73
N LEU A 358 -2.81 8.32 8.07
CA LEU A 358 -2.37 9.46 8.86
C LEU A 358 -0.85 9.36 9.05
N ILE A 359 -0.17 10.48 8.85
CA ILE A 359 1.25 10.67 9.15
C ILE A 359 1.34 11.37 10.48
N PHE A 360 2.15 10.85 11.40
CA PHE A 360 2.42 11.44 12.70
C PHE A 360 3.90 11.77 12.85
N VAL A 361 4.19 12.91 13.46
CA VAL A 361 5.52 13.30 13.91
C VAL A 361 5.61 13.03 15.40
N SER A 362 6.51 12.16 15.86
CA SER A 362 6.62 11.80 17.27
C SER A 362 8.07 11.52 17.68
N GLN A 363 8.43 11.88 18.92
CA GLN A 363 9.73 11.54 19.55
C GLN A 363 9.82 10.06 19.95
N LYS A 364 8.68 9.40 20.08
CA LYS A 364 8.61 8.01 20.54
C LYS A 364 7.79 7.17 19.53
N PRO A 365 8.04 5.86 19.47
CA PRO A 365 7.19 4.98 18.68
C PRO A 365 5.71 5.14 19.06
N ILE A 366 4.85 5.17 18.04
CA ILE A 366 3.40 5.19 18.20
C ILE A 366 2.89 3.75 18.09
N GLU A 367 2.09 3.33 19.06
CA GLU A 367 1.57 1.97 19.11
C GLU A 367 0.70 1.66 17.88
N ASN A 368 0.90 0.49 17.27
CA ASN A 368 0.23 0.02 16.06
C ASN A 368 0.43 0.92 14.81
N ALA A 369 1.43 1.81 14.82
CA ALA A 369 1.83 2.58 13.66
C ALA A 369 3.00 1.92 12.92
N ILE A 370 3.08 2.18 11.63
CA ILE A 370 4.12 1.68 10.73
C ILE A 370 5.26 2.70 10.69
N GLN A 371 6.49 2.27 10.94
CA GLN A 371 7.68 3.08 10.72
C GLN A 371 8.04 3.05 9.24
N ILE A 372 8.30 4.22 8.66
CA ILE A 372 8.69 4.31 7.24
C ILE A 372 10.17 3.99 7.04
N ARG A 373 10.49 3.54 5.82
CA ARG A 373 11.86 3.51 5.28
C ARG A 373 11.93 4.40 4.05
N ILE A 374 12.79 5.39 4.08
CA ILE A 374 12.97 6.32 2.97
C ILE A 374 13.94 5.69 1.97
N ARG A 375 13.59 5.69 0.70
CA ARG A 375 14.43 5.14 -0.36
C ARG A 375 15.71 5.98 -0.53
N ARG A 376 16.86 5.31 -0.53
CA ARG A 376 18.19 5.93 -0.73
C ARG A 376 18.55 6.03 -2.22
N SER A 377 19.40 7.02 -2.56
CA SER A 377 20.04 7.08 -3.86
C SER A 377 21.21 6.11 -3.86
N GLY A 378 21.23 5.14 -4.76
CA GLY A 378 22.47 4.40 -5.01
C GLY A 378 22.48 2.91 -4.77
N ASN A 379 21.35 2.24 -4.63
CA ASN A 379 21.26 0.78 -4.72
C ASN A 379 20.54 0.39 -6.02
N ASN A 380 21.22 0.60 -7.16
CA ASN A 380 20.92 -0.06 -8.44
C ASN A 380 22.23 -0.57 -9.03
#